data_0babfae61aa99f8e985352cd6883eabe
#
_entry.id   0babfae61aa99f8e985352cd6883eabe
#
_cell.length_a   1.000
_cell.length_b   1.000
_cell.length_c   1.000
_cell.angle_alpha   90.00
_cell.angle_beta   90.00
_cell.angle_gamma   90.00
#
_symmetry.space_group_name_H-M   'P 1'
#
loop_
_entity.id
_entity.type
_entity.pdbx_description
1 polymer ?
#
loop_
_entity_poly.entity_id
_entity_poly.type
_entity_poly.pdbx_seq_one_letter_code
_entity_poly.pdbx_strand_id
1 'polypeptide(L)'
;MTVTPFLLCSLRRFGVGMALWAMGLSAAVAQDSWGPWSRSMALGGEPKYTAGFKHFDYVSGQPRVGGELRMAAMGGFDKLNPFTLKGLSARGLMELVFEPLAIGSLDEPMSMYGLLASEMRLASNAMAIEFRLDSKARFSNGKPVTAQDVKFSFDTLRGPMASPIWKNYWADVKSVVVVDDRTVRFEFARRNRELHMIVASLPVFSRDWIPDGKTFDQVIQELPIGSGPYTVEKFDLGKRITYLRQPDYWAAQKPSRAGQF
;
A
#
# COMPACT_ATOMS: atom_id res chain seq x y z
N MET A 1 91.61 39.80 45.99
CA MET A 1 90.71 40.71 45.31
C MET A 1 90.19 39.94 44.18
N THR A 2 89.19 39.23 44.46
CA THR A 2 88.61 38.22 43.53
C THR A 2 87.12 38.27 43.58
N VAL A 3 86.50 38.42 42.47
CA VAL A 3 85.05 38.47 42.32
C VAL A 3 84.64 37.28 41.51
N THR A 4 83.76 36.51 42.07
CA THR A 4 83.16 35.29 41.51
C THR A 4 81.96 35.61 40.65
N PRO A 5 81.64 34.95 39.51
CA PRO A 5 80.41 35.17 38.77
C PRO A 5 79.32 34.16 39.12
N PHE A 6 78.13 34.65 39.09
CA PHE A 6 76.82 33.97 39.33
C PHE A 6 76.43 33.06 38.16
N LEU A 7 75.99 31.85 38.49
CA LEU A 7 75.29 30.92 37.58
C LEU A 7 73.83 31.29 37.51
N LEU A 8 73.36 31.49 36.30
CA LEU A 8 71.90 31.58 35.98
C LEU A 8 71.37 30.20 35.60
N CYS A 9 70.50 29.68 36.44
CA CYS A 9 69.74 28.48 36.21
C CYS A 9 68.47 28.78 35.42
N SER A 10 68.36 28.26 34.19
CA SER A 10 67.15 28.40 33.34
C SER A 10 66.14 27.31 33.67
N LEU A 11 64.99 27.69 34.23
CA LEU A 11 63.83 26.83 34.40
C LEU A 11 63.13 26.63 33.02
N ARG A 12 63.21 25.40 32.51
CA ARG A 12 62.36 24.94 31.42
C ARG A 12 60.95 24.62 31.95
N ARG A 13 59.96 25.39 31.57
CA ARG A 13 58.55 25.08 31.76
C ARG A 13 58.12 23.99 30.77
N PHE A 14 57.80 22.80 31.27
CA PHE A 14 57.08 21.78 30.52
C PHE A 14 55.60 22.18 30.45
N GLY A 15 55.13 22.58 29.26
CA GLY A 15 53.73 22.74 28.95
C GLY A 15 53.11 21.38 28.63
N VAL A 16 52.27 20.85 29.51
CA VAL A 16 51.44 19.66 29.22
C VAL A 16 50.27 20.11 28.38
N GLY A 17 50.39 19.86 27.06
CA GLY A 17 49.27 20.05 26.11
C GLY A 17 48.27 18.89 26.27
N MET A 18 47.13 19.18 26.90
CA MET A 18 46.02 18.26 26.99
C MET A 18 45.21 18.32 25.67
N ALA A 19 45.50 17.38 24.75
CA ALA A 19 44.76 17.20 23.53
C ALA A 19 43.40 16.54 23.88
N LEU A 20 42.32 17.33 23.92
CA LEU A 20 40.94 16.84 23.97
C LEU A 20 40.60 16.19 22.63
N TRP A 21 40.66 14.86 22.60
CA TRP A 21 40.03 14.07 21.53
C TRP A 21 38.54 14.11 21.71
N ALA A 22 37.85 14.98 20.97
CA ALA A 22 36.41 14.92 20.79
C ALA A 22 36.10 13.68 19.92
N MET A 23 35.81 12.55 20.56
CA MET A 23 35.17 11.42 19.88
C MET A 23 33.74 11.85 19.46
N GLY A 24 33.63 12.31 18.23
CA GLY A 24 32.31 12.45 17.58
C GLY A 24 31.69 11.08 17.45
N LEU A 25 30.73 10.75 18.33
CA LEU A 25 29.78 9.65 18.10
C LEU A 25 28.97 10.04 16.88
N SER A 26 29.42 9.67 15.68
CA SER A 26 28.55 9.59 14.53
C SER A 26 27.59 8.45 14.80
N ALA A 27 26.38 8.78 15.25
CA ALA A 27 25.27 7.83 15.23
C ALA A 27 25.07 7.45 13.74
N ALA A 28 25.63 6.32 13.36
CA ALA A 28 25.31 5.70 12.08
C ALA A 28 23.82 5.38 12.16
N VAL A 29 22.98 6.22 11.55
CA VAL A 29 21.61 5.88 11.24
C VAL A 29 21.72 4.65 10.36
N ALA A 30 21.37 3.50 10.91
CA ALA A 30 21.32 2.25 10.16
C ALA A 30 20.35 2.49 9.00
N GLN A 31 20.90 2.73 7.82
CA GLN A 31 20.13 2.88 6.62
C GLN A 31 19.53 1.50 6.36
N ASP A 32 18.21 1.36 6.46
CA ASP A 32 17.54 0.11 6.18
C ASP A 32 18.01 -0.41 4.83
N SER A 33 18.65 -1.58 4.83
CA SER A 33 18.99 -2.24 3.59
C SER A 33 17.72 -2.82 3.00
N TRP A 34 17.48 -2.58 1.71
CA TRP A 34 16.29 -3.02 1.00
C TRP A 34 16.61 -4.22 0.11
N GLY A 35 15.68 -5.16 0.05
CA GLY A 35 15.68 -6.18 -0.99
C GLY A 35 15.48 -5.58 -2.38
N PRO A 36 15.65 -6.38 -3.44
CA PRO A 36 15.39 -5.94 -4.79
C PRO A 36 13.91 -5.62 -5.00
N TRP A 37 13.61 -4.74 -5.96
CA TRP A 37 12.27 -4.54 -6.44
C TRP A 37 11.77 -5.80 -7.16
N SER A 38 10.57 -6.25 -6.81
CA SER A 38 9.93 -7.43 -7.41
C SER A 38 8.48 -7.13 -7.77
N ARG A 39 7.97 -7.80 -8.80
CA ARG A 39 6.55 -7.73 -9.20
C ARG A 39 5.65 -8.68 -8.42
N SER A 40 6.26 -9.60 -7.68
CA SER A 40 5.57 -10.60 -6.88
C SER A 40 6.36 -10.93 -5.62
N MET A 41 5.68 -11.42 -4.60
CA MET A 41 6.27 -11.93 -3.35
C MET A 41 5.51 -13.16 -2.89
N ALA A 42 6.20 -14.08 -2.22
CA ALA A 42 5.61 -15.22 -1.54
C ALA A 42 6.13 -15.33 -0.11
N LEU A 43 5.36 -15.92 0.80
CA LEU A 43 5.80 -16.17 2.19
C LEU A 43 6.83 -17.28 2.31
N GLY A 44 6.90 -18.15 1.32
CA GLY A 44 7.84 -19.27 1.31
C GLY A 44 8.17 -19.66 -0.12
N GLY A 45 9.46 -19.70 -0.45
CA GLY A 45 9.94 -20.02 -1.80
C GLY A 45 9.72 -18.89 -2.81
N GLU A 46 9.85 -19.25 -4.08
CA GLU A 46 9.63 -18.35 -5.20
C GLU A 46 8.18 -18.38 -5.65
N PRO A 47 7.60 -17.23 -6.05
CA PRO A 47 6.26 -17.20 -6.62
C PRO A 47 6.15 -18.07 -7.89
N LYS A 48 5.03 -18.77 -8.05
CA LYS A 48 4.74 -19.62 -9.22
C LYS A 48 4.87 -18.85 -10.53
N TYR A 49 4.30 -17.65 -10.57
CA TYR A 49 4.34 -16.81 -11.76
C TYR A 49 5.54 -15.87 -11.69
N THR A 50 6.55 -16.23 -12.47
CA THR A 50 7.81 -15.47 -12.58
C THR A 50 7.68 -14.26 -13.49
N ALA A 51 8.75 -13.47 -13.59
CA ALA A 51 8.79 -12.30 -14.46
C ALA A 51 8.46 -12.69 -15.91
N GLY A 52 7.51 -11.96 -16.52
CA GLY A 52 7.10 -12.18 -17.91
C GLY A 52 5.86 -13.05 -18.10
N PHE A 53 5.21 -13.58 -17.05
CA PHE A 53 3.91 -14.23 -17.19
C PHE A 53 2.90 -13.24 -17.81
N LYS A 54 1.96 -13.76 -18.59
CA LYS A 54 0.99 -12.95 -19.35
C LYS A 54 -0.38 -12.92 -18.68
N HIS A 55 -0.78 -13.97 -18.03
CA HIS A 55 -2.02 -14.15 -17.25
C HIS A 55 -1.86 -15.33 -16.33
N PHE A 56 -2.72 -15.47 -15.33
CA PHE A 56 -2.78 -16.66 -14.50
C PHE A 56 -3.25 -17.88 -15.28
N ASP A 57 -2.77 -19.07 -14.97
CA ASP A 57 -3.06 -20.30 -15.72
C ASP A 57 -4.54 -20.71 -15.69
N TYR A 58 -5.27 -20.31 -14.65
CA TYR A 58 -6.70 -20.57 -14.53
C TYR A 58 -7.58 -19.64 -15.36
N VAL A 59 -7.00 -18.63 -16.03
CA VAL A 59 -7.73 -17.70 -16.89
C VAL A 59 -7.74 -18.22 -18.31
N SER A 60 -8.92 -18.23 -18.96
CA SER A 60 -9.03 -18.55 -20.38
C SER A 60 -8.28 -17.52 -21.24
N GLY A 61 -7.47 -18.00 -22.17
CA GLY A 61 -6.66 -17.15 -23.05
C GLY A 61 -7.48 -16.25 -24.01
N GLN A 62 -8.78 -16.49 -24.16
CA GLN A 62 -9.66 -15.70 -25.05
C GLN A 62 -11.02 -15.43 -24.38
N PRO A 63 -11.09 -14.47 -23.44
CA PRO A 63 -12.35 -14.09 -22.83
C PRO A 63 -13.27 -13.41 -23.86
N ARG A 64 -14.55 -13.73 -23.81
CA ARG A 64 -15.56 -13.01 -24.58
C ARG A 64 -15.92 -11.72 -23.86
N VAL A 65 -15.72 -10.60 -24.51
CA VAL A 65 -16.11 -9.29 -24.01
C VAL A 65 -17.57 -9.01 -24.37
N GLY A 66 -18.36 -8.52 -23.39
CA GLY A 66 -19.76 -8.14 -23.57
C GLY A 66 -20.75 -9.11 -22.92
N GLY A 67 -22.03 -8.83 -23.11
CA GLY A 67 -23.10 -9.57 -22.48
C GLY A 67 -23.48 -9.03 -21.10
N GLU A 68 -24.41 -9.72 -20.42
CA GLU A 68 -24.90 -9.42 -19.09
C GLU A 68 -24.86 -10.69 -18.25
N LEU A 69 -24.23 -10.60 -17.06
CA LEU A 69 -24.25 -11.66 -16.07
C LEU A 69 -25.19 -11.26 -14.92
N ARG A 70 -26.26 -12.03 -14.72
CA ARG A 70 -27.20 -11.86 -13.60
C ARG A 70 -26.91 -12.85 -12.51
N MET A 71 -26.65 -12.34 -11.31
CA MET A 71 -26.34 -13.15 -10.13
C MET A 71 -27.36 -12.84 -9.02
N ALA A 72 -27.77 -13.89 -8.31
CA ALA A 72 -28.55 -13.73 -7.10
C ALA A 72 -27.64 -13.57 -5.88
N ALA A 73 -28.07 -12.72 -4.95
CA ALA A 73 -27.43 -12.58 -3.65
C ALA A 73 -28.50 -12.66 -2.56
N MET A 74 -28.21 -13.38 -1.48
CA MET A 74 -29.10 -13.45 -0.32
C MET A 74 -29.01 -12.18 0.51
N GLY A 75 -30.16 -11.70 1.01
CA GLY A 75 -30.27 -10.45 1.77
C GLY A 75 -30.41 -9.22 0.87
N GLY A 76 -30.57 -8.08 1.50
CA GLY A 76 -30.60 -6.78 0.84
C GLY A 76 -29.32 -5.99 1.10
N PHE A 77 -29.29 -4.73 0.64
CA PHE A 77 -28.24 -3.77 0.97
C PHE A 77 -28.87 -2.38 1.14
N ASP A 78 -28.26 -1.54 1.94
CA ASP A 78 -28.73 -0.18 2.23
C ASP A 78 -27.66 0.89 2.01
N LYS A 79 -26.46 0.47 1.59
CA LYS A 79 -25.34 1.38 1.33
C LYS A 79 -24.40 0.88 0.23
N LEU A 80 -23.63 1.82 -0.34
CA LEU A 80 -22.55 1.56 -1.30
C LEU A 80 -21.15 1.64 -0.67
N ASN A 81 -21.05 1.96 0.61
CA ASN A 81 -19.75 1.99 1.30
C ASN A 81 -19.51 0.68 2.07
N PRO A 82 -18.61 -0.21 1.60
CA PRO A 82 -18.36 -1.49 2.25
C PRO A 82 -17.45 -1.38 3.48
N PHE A 83 -16.91 -0.21 3.78
CA PHE A 83 -15.86 -0.03 4.78
C PHE A 83 -16.37 0.45 6.14
N THR A 84 -17.64 0.84 6.25
CA THR A 84 -18.25 1.35 7.47
C THR A 84 -19.01 0.29 8.24
N LEU A 85 -19.18 0.48 9.56
CA LEU A 85 -19.78 -0.53 10.44
C LEU A 85 -21.30 -0.68 10.24
N LYS A 86 -22.02 0.45 10.18
CA LYS A 86 -23.49 0.42 10.12
C LYS A 86 -23.99 0.10 8.71
N GLY A 87 -25.06 -0.67 8.63
CA GLY A 87 -25.71 -1.05 7.38
C GLY A 87 -25.05 -2.22 6.65
N LEU A 88 -25.67 -2.66 5.58
CA LEU A 88 -25.21 -3.76 4.71
C LEU A 88 -24.82 -3.20 3.35
N SER A 89 -23.57 -3.38 2.95
CA SER A 89 -23.09 -2.95 1.65
C SER A 89 -23.54 -3.89 0.53
N ALA A 90 -23.72 -3.34 -0.68
CA ALA A 90 -23.97 -4.15 -1.85
C ALA A 90 -22.79 -5.11 -2.12
N ARG A 91 -23.12 -6.32 -2.58
CA ARG A 91 -22.14 -7.32 -2.96
C ARG A 91 -21.44 -6.93 -4.28
N GLY A 92 -20.20 -7.32 -4.43
CA GLY A 92 -19.39 -7.05 -5.62
C GLY A 92 -18.60 -5.75 -5.56
N LEU A 93 -18.88 -4.84 -4.62
CA LEU A 93 -18.17 -3.56 -4.52
C LEU A 93 -16.67 -3.76 -4.29
N MET A 94 -16.30 -4.64 -3.35
CA MET A 94 -14.90 -4.88 -3.01
C MET A 94 -14.12 -5.52 -4.15
N GLU A 95 -14.74 -6.41 -4.88
CA GLU A 95 -14.09 -7.21 -5.93
C GLU A 95 -14.05 -6.50 -7.28
N LEU A 96 -15.05 -5.67 -7.56
CA LEU A 96 -15.26 -5.08 -8.88
C LEU A 96 -14.86 -3.62 -8.98
N VAL A 97 -14.97 -2.86 -7.87
CA VAL A 97 -14.80 -1.40 -7.87
C VAL A 97 -13.48 -0.97 -7.23
N PHE A 98 -13.08 -1.63 -6.16
CA PHE A 98 -11.86 -1.28 -5.43
C PHE A 98 -10.72 -2.26 -5.73
N GLU A 99 -9.52 -1.74 -5.85
CA GLU A 99 -8.34 -2.56 -6.06
C GLU A 99 -7.32 -2.38 -4.96
N PRO A 100 -6.64 -3.48 -4.57
CA PRO A 100 -5.53 -3.44 -3.63
C PRO A 100 -4.19 -3.13 -4.34
N LEU A 101 -3.16 -2.95 -3.53
CA LEU A 101 -1.78 -2.76 -4.04
C LEU A 101 -1.28 -4.00 -4.79
N ALA A 102 -1.58 -5.19 -4.28
CA ALA A 102 -1.30 -6.46 -4.94
C ALA A 102 -2.39 -7.49 -4.66
N ILE A 103 -2.51 -8.52 -5.50
CA ILE A 103 -3.52 -9.59 -5.38
C ILE A 103 -2.86 -10.95 -5.30
N GLY A 104 -3.53 -11.87 -4.60
CA GLY A 104 -3.16 -13.28 -4.60
C GLY A 104 -3.52 -13.98 -5.91
N SER A 105 -2.96 -15.17 -6.12
CA SER A 105 -3.39 -16.11 -7.15
C SER A 105 -4.33 -17.17 -6.54
N LEU A 106 -5.33 -17.62 -7.30
CA LEU A 106 -6.27 -18.64 -6.84
C LEU A 106 -5.64 -20.04 -6.80
N ASP A 107 -4.56 -20.27 -7.51
CA ASP A 107 -3.88 -21.54 -7.65
C ASP A 107 -2.52 -21.59 -6.94
N GLU A 108 -2.21 -20.56 -6.17
CA GLU A 108 -0.99 -20.46 -5.37
C GLU A 108 -1.27 -19.73 -4.05
N PRO A 109 -1.30 -20.44 -2.91
CA PRO A 109 -1.51 -19.80 -1.63
C PRO A 109 -0.30 -18.97 -1.21
N MET A 110 -0.53 -17.95 -0.39
CA MET A 110 0.51 -17.14 0.25
C MET A 110 1.47 -16.45 -0.75
N SER A 111 0.98 -16.10 -1.93
CA SER A 111 1.67 -15.28 -2.92
C SER A 111 0.88 -14.01 -3.24
N MET A 112 1.59 -12.97 -3.64
CA MET A 112 1.01 -11.68 -4.05
C MET A 112 1.69 -11.19 -5.33
N TYR A 113 0.87 -10.72 -6.26
CA TYR A 113 1.26 -10.20 -7.56
C TYR A 113 0.83 -8.75 -7.68
N GLY A 114 1.72 -7.89 -8.11
CA GLY A 114 1.44 -6.46 -8.18
C GLY A 114 0.22 -6.12 -9.02
N LEU A 115 -0.63 -5.23 -8.49
CA LEU A 115 -1.80 -4.68 -9.17
C LEU A 115 -1.69 -3.15 -9.22
N LEU A 116 -2.22 -2.38 -8.25
CA LEU A 116 -1.93 -0.95 -8.20
C LEU A 116 -0.43 -0.67 -8.05
N ALA A 117 0.28 -1.52 -7.31
CA ALA A 117 1.74 -1.51 -7.33
C ALA A 117 2.26 -2.26 -8.56
N SER A 118 3.18 -1.65 -9.30
CA SER A 118 3.95 -2.33 -10.34
C SER A 118 5.06 -3.19 -9.75
N GLU A 119 5.63 -2.74 -8.64
CA GLU A 119 6.74 -3.37 -7.95
C GLU A 119 6.64 -3.14 -6.43
N MET A 120 7.23 -4.04 -5.68
CA MET A 120 7.31 -3.97 -4.22
C MET A 120 8.68 -4.45 -3.75
N ARG A 121 9.15 -3.96 -2.60
CA ARG A 121 10.38 -4.44 -1.96
C ARG A 121 10.26 -4.44 -0.45
N LEU A 122 10.83 -5.45 0.17
CA LEU A 122 10.83 -5.62 1.63
C LEU A 122 12.18 -5.14 2.19
N ALA A 123 12.15 -4.46 3.32
CA ALA A 123 13.36 -4.17 4.08
C ALA A 123 13.99 -5.48 4.59
N SER A 124 15.31 -5.58 4.62
CA SER A 124 16.03 -6.80 5.03
C SER A 124 15.72 -7.24 6.47
N ASN A 125 15.33 -6.30 7.33
CA ASN A 125 14.87 -6.57 8.69
C ASN A 125 13.39 -6.99 8.77
N ALA A 126 12.67 -6.99 7.63
CA ALA A 126 11.24 -7.23 7.51
C ALA A 126 10.35 -6.27 8.36
N MET A 127 10.86 -5.08 8.68
CA MET A 127 10.12 -4.07 9.45
C MET A 127 9.47 -2.99 8.58
N ALA A 128 9.66 -3.05 7.26
CA ALA A 128 9.00 -2.14 6.32
C ALA A 128 8.89 -2.78 4.93
N ILE A 129 7.88 -2.34 4.18
CA ILE A 129 7.71 -2.66 2.76
C ILE A 129 7.46 -1.37 1.98
N GLU A 130 8.00 -1.29 0.78
CA GLU A 130 7.70 -0.24 -0.18
C GLU A 130 6.95 -0.81 -1.39
N PHE A 131 5.97 -0.04 -1.84
CA PHE A 131 5.22 -0.28 -3.06
C PHE A 131 5.45 0.88 -4.02
N ARG A 132 5.81 0.57 -5.26
CA ARG A 132 5.88 1.53 -6.35
C ARG A 132 4.64 1.38 -7.22
N LEU A 133 3.81 2.41 -7.27
CA LEU A 133 2.56 2.40 -8.02
C LEU A 133 2.80 2.38 -9.54
N ASP A 134 1.90 1.71 -10.25
CA ASP A 134 1.89 1.69 -11.70
C ASP A 134 1.55 3.07 -12.25
N SER A 135 2.32 3.57 -13.21
CA SER A 135 2.12 4.89 -13.80
C SER A 135 0.81 5.01 -14.59
N LYS A 136 0.20 3.87 -14.96
CA LYS A 136 -1.08 3.81 -15.67
C LYS A 136 -2.27 3.71 -14.71
N ALA A 137 -2.05 3.43 -13.42
CA ALA A 137 -3.12 3.27 -12.44
C ALA A 137 -3.99 4.53 -12.35
N ARG A 138 -5.30 4.36 -12.53
CA ARG A 138 -6.29 5.45 -12.53
C ARG A 138 -7.56 5.03 -11.83
N PHE A 139 -8.18 5.99 -11.19
CA PHE A 139 -9.54 5.86 -10.70
C PHE A 139 -10.57 5.96 -11.83
N SER A 140 -11.80 5.54 -11.55
CA SER A 140 -12.93 5.60 -12.49
C SER A 140 -13.29 7.04 -12.93
N ASN A 141 -12.88 8.07 -12.19
CA ASN A 141 -13.00 9.48 -12.58
C ASN A 141 -11.84 9.98 -13.46
N GLY A 142 -10.93 9.10 -13.89
CA GLY A 142 -9.80 9.41 -14.76
C GLY A 142 -8.56 9.98 -14.04
N LYS A 143 -8.65 10.33 -12.75
CA LYS A 143 -7.50 10.83 -11.99
C LYS A 143 -6.47 9.72 -11.74
N PRO A 144 -5.17 10.01 -11.76
CA PRO A 144 -4.14 9.02 -11.44
C PRO A 144 -4.24 8.58 -9.98
N VAL A 145 -3.89 7.32 -9.71
CA VAL A 145 -3.72 6.82 -8.34
C VAL A 145 -2.32 7.19 -7.86
N THR A 146 -2.24 7.85 -6.72
CA THR A 146 -1.00 8.35 -6.12
C THR A 146 -0.69 7.70 -4.78
N ALA A 147 0.54 7.85 -4.30
CA ALA A 147 0.94 7.40 -2.96
C ALA A 147 0.16 8.14 -1.85
N GLN A 148 -0.30 9.36 -2.11
CA GLN A 148 -1.19 10.10 -1.21
C GLN A 148 -2.56 9.43 -1.08
N ASP A 149 -3.11 8.86 -2.17
CA ASP A 149 -4.39 8.15 -2.14
C ASP A 149 -4.28 6.84 -1.34
N VAL A 150 -3.15 6.14 -1.47
CA VAL A 150 -2.86 4.95 -0.66
C VAL A 150 -2.80 5.30 0.82
N LYS A 151 -2.05 6.34 1.18
CA LYS A 151 -1.98 6.82 2.56
C LYS A 151 -3.35 7.27 3.06
N PHE A 152 -4.09 8.04 2.26
CA PHE A 152 -5.43 8.50 2.59
C PHE A 152 -6.38 7.32 2.85
N SER A 153 -6.39 6.31 1.99
CA SER A 153 -7.22 5.11 2.15
C SER A 153 -6.88 4.38 3.45
N PHE A 154 -5.59 4.19 3.72
CA PHE A 154 -5.13 3.55 4.95
C PHE A 154 -5.54 4.33 6.21
N ASP A 155 -5.26 5.64 6.25
CA ASP A 155 -5.58 6.48 7.39
C ASP A 155 -7.10 6.54 7.64
N THR A 156 -7.90 6.61 6.56
CA THR A 156 -9.36 6.60 6.64
C THR A 156 -9.87 5.29 7.21
N LEU A 157 -9.37 4.14 6.72
CA LEU A 157 -9.80 2.82 7.16
C LEU A 157 -9.36 2.50 8.61
N ARG A 158 -8.26 3.07 9.08
CA ARG A 158 -7.87 2.99 10.49
C ARG A 158 -8.54 4.02 11.38
N GLY A 159 -9.19 5.00 10.78
CA GLY A 159 -9.90 6.07 11.47
C GLY A 159 -11.17 5.60 12.20
N PRO A 160 -11.75 6.46 13.06
CA PRO A 160 -12.90 6.11 13.87
C PRO A 160 -14.21 5.95 13.07
N MET A 161 -14.26 6.47 11.84
CA MET A 161 -15.46 6.45 10.99
C MET A 161 -15.55 5.18 10.12
N ALA A 162 -14.49 4.37 10.05
CA ALA A 162 -14.51 3.07 9.40
C ALA A 162 -14.91 1.95 10.38
N SER A 163 -15.21 0.77 9.83
CA SER A 163 -15.47 -0.41 10.66
C SER A 163 -14.24 -0.78 11.49
N PRO A 164 -14.37 -1.09 12.79
CA PRO A 164 -13.26 -1.45 13.66
C PRO A 164 -12.42 -2.65 13.17
N ILE A 165 -12.98 -3.49 12.30
CA ILE A 165 -12.28 -4.63 11.73
C ILE A 165 -11.00 -4.19 10.99
N TRP A 166 -11.04 -3.05 10.29
CA TRP A 166 -9.90 -2.53 9.55
C TRP A 166 -8.77 -2.09 10.47
N LYS A 167 -9.12 -1.41 11.56
CA LYS A 167 -8.14 -1.01 12.58
C LYS A 167 -7.43 -2.21 13.19
N ASN A 168 -8.18 -3.28 13.46
CA ASN A 168 -7.62 -4.52 14.02
C ASN A 168 -6.78 -5.26 13.00
N TYR A 169 -7.21 -5.30 11.74
CA TYR A 169 -6.51 -5.98 10.65
C TYR A 169 -5.10 -5.40 10.42
N TRP A 170 -4.94 -4.09 10.54
CA TRP A 170 -3.64 -3.40 10.39
C TRP A 170 -3.07 -2.88 11.71
N ALA A 171 -3.37 -3.53 12.84
CA ALA A 171 -2.92 -3.09 14.17
C ALA A 171 -1.38 -2.99 14.28
N ASP A 172 -0.67 -3.88 13.60
CA ASP A 172 0.79 -3.94 13.61
C ASP A 172 1.46 -2.99 12.61
N VAL A 173 0.71 -2.24 11.83
CA VAL A 173 1.26 -1.18 10.97
C VAL A 173 1.47 0.07 11.80
N LYS A 174 2.71 0.49 11.95
CA LYS A 174 3.11 1.67 12.71
C LYS A 174 2.74 2.96 11.99
N SER A 175 3.14 3.05 10.73
CA SER A 175 2.97 4.26 9.91
C SER A 175 2.95 3.95 8.42
N VAL A 176 2.37 4.87 7.65
CA VAL A 176 2.43 4.90 6.19
C VAL A 176 3.08 6.22 5.76
N VAL A 177 4.17 6.12 5.03
CA VAL A 177 4.98 7.25 4.58
C VAL A 177 4.89 7.37 3.07
N VAL A 178 4.58 8.55 2.58
CA VAL A 178 4.67 8.90 1.16
C VAL A 178 6.13 9.24 0.88
N VAL A 179 6.82 8.41 0.11
CA VAL A 179 8.23 8.60 -0.25
C VAL A 179 8.34 9.57 -1.43
N ASP A 180 7.51 9.36 -2.44
CA ASP A 180 7.29 10.24 -3.59
C ASP A 180 5.87 10.03 -4.12
N ASP A 181 5.49 10.66 -5.24
CA ASP A 181 4.13 10.61 -5.79
C ASP A 181 3.64 9.20 -6.10
N ARG A 182 4.56 8.25 -6.32
CA ARG A 182 4.24 6.86 -6.68
C ARG A 182 4.85 5.82 -5.76
N THR A 183 5.59 6.22 -4.75
CA THR A 183 6.22 5.29 -3.80
C THR A 183 5.67 5.51 -2.40
N VAL A 184 5.07 4.47 -1.84
CA VAL A 184 4.55 4.46 -0.48
C VAL A 184 5.26 3.39 0.34
N ARG A 185 5.61 3.73 1.58
CA ARG A 185 6.24 2.83 2.55
C ARG A 185 5.30 2.55 3.71
N PHE A 186 5.17 1.29 4.06
CA PHE A 186 4.53 0.84 5.29
C PHE A 186 5.59 0.42 6.29
N GLU A 187 5.57 1.00 7.47
CA GLU A 187 6.46 0.66 8.58
C GLU A 187 5.69 -0.17 9.60
N PHE A 188 6.32 -1.21 10.14
CA PHE A 188 5.71 -2.14 11.07
C PHE A 188 6.13 -1.88 12.51
N ALA A 189 5.22 -2.08 13.44
CA ALA A 189 5.49 -1.95 14.87
C ALA A 189 6.27 -3.14 15.44
N ARG A 190 6.15 -4.30 14.79
CA ARG A 190 6.82 -5.54 15.16
C ARG A 190 7.10 -6.40 13.93
N ARG A 191 8.05 -7.31 14.06
CA ARG A 191 8.34 -8.29 13.01
C ARG A 191 7.24 -9.35 12.96
N ASN A 192 6.60 -9.48 11.80
CA ASN A 192 5.64 -10.55 11.51
C ASN A 192 5.79 -10.91 10.02
N ARG A 193 5.87 -12.21 9.73
CA ARG A 193 6.09 -12.75 8.39
C ARG A 193 5.01 -12.36 7.37
N GLU A 194 3.78 -12.07 7.83
CA GLU A 194 2.62 -11.88 6.96
C GLU A 194 2.28 -10.40 6.73
N LEU A 195 2.86 -9.47 7.50
CA LEU A 195 2.44 -8.07 7.45
C LEU A 195 2.59 -7.44 6.07
N HIS A 196 3.64 -7.79 5.32
CA HIS A 196 3.82 -7.30 3.96
C HIS A 196 2.73 -7.79 3.00
N MET A 197 2.20 -9.02 3.20
CA MET A 197 1.06 -9.56 2.45
C MET A 197 -0.24 -8.87 2.87
N ILE A 198 -0.41 -8.66 4.18
CA ILE A 198 -1.59 -8.03 4.75
C ILE A 198 -1.75 -6.59 4.24
N VAL A 199 -0.68 -5.78 4.23
CA VAL A 199 -0.77 -4.41 3.72
C VAL A 199 -0.91 -4.35 2.20
N ALA A 200 -0.43 -5.36 1.47
CA ALA A 200 -0.59 -5.46 0.03
C ALA A 200 -2.08 -5.59 -0.38
N SER A 201 -2.93 -6.11 0.51
CA SER A 201 -4.38 -6.24 0.29
C SER A 201 -5.18 -4.97 0.60
N LEU A 202 -4.53 -3.84 0.94
CA LEU A 202 -5.21 -2.57 1.22
C LEU A 202 -6.03 -2.11 0.02
N PRO A 203 -7.36 -1.99 0.13
CA PRO A 203 -8.19 -1.39 -0.92
C PRO A 203 -7.95 0.12 -0.99
N VAL A 204 -7.72 0.62 -2.20
CA VAL A 204 -7.44 2.03 -2.45
C VAL A 204 -8.65 2.70 -3.10
N PHE A 205 -9.01 3.87 -2.61
CA PHE A 205 -10.10 4.69 -3.13
C PHE A 205 -9.73 6.16 -3.19
N SER A 206 -10.42 6.88 -4.09
CA SER A 206 -10.19 8.31 -4.26
C SER A 206 -10.77 9.11 -3.09
N ARG A 207 -10.07 10.16 -2.70
CA ARG A 207 -10.62 11.17 -1.76
C ARG A 207 -11.87 11.84 -2.30
N ASP A 208 -11.99 12.00 -3.62
CA ASP A 208 -13.16 12.61 -4.27
C ASP A 208 -14.47 11.82 -4.04
N TRP A 209 -14.38 10.58 -3.56
CA TRP A 209 -15.58 9.81 -3.17
C TRP A 209 -16.27 10.36 -1.93
N ILE A 210 -15.56 11.12 -1.11
CA ILE A 210 -16.13 11.72 0.11
C ILE A 210 -16.52 13.17 -0.23
N PRO A 211 -17.82 13.51 -0.33
CA PRO A 211 -18.24 14.87 -0.60
C PRO A 211 -17.80 15.84 0.49
N ASP A 212 -17.60 17.09 0.11
CA ASP A 212 -17.25 18.15 1.05
C ASP A 212 -18.28 18.26 2.19
N GLY A 213 -17.78 18.36 3.41
CA GLY A 213 -18.60 18.46 4.62
C GLY A 213 -19.16 17.13 5.13
N LYS A 214 -18.93 15.99 4.46
CA LYS A 214 -19.29 14.67 4.95
C LYS A 214 -18.11 13.97 5.62
N THR A 215 -18.44 13.18 6.66
CA THR A 215 -17.52 12.20 7.22
C THR A 215 -17.61 10.88 6.46
N PHE A 216 -16.61 10.01 6.58
CA PHE A 216 -16.54 8.75 5.82
C PHE A 216 -17.72 7.80 6.11
N ASP A 217 -18.24 7.79 7.32
CA ASP A 217 -19.42 7.00 7.71
C ASP A 217 -20.75 7.58 7.20
N GLN A 218 -20.75 8.81 6.72
CA GLN A 218 -21.90 9.45 6.06
C GLN A 218 -21.92 9.23 4.54
N VAL A 219 -20.87 8.64 3.97
CA VAL A 219 -20.84 8.20 2.57
C VAL A 219 -21.62 6.89 2.45
N ILE A 220 -22.89 6.99 2.06
CA ILE A 220 -23.83 5.86 2.08
C ILE A 220 -24.24 5.45 0.66
N GLN A 221 -24.70 6.41 -0.15
CA GLN A 221 -25.23 6.19 -1.50
C GLN A 221 -24.41 6.89 -2.59
N GLU A 222 -23.38 7.58 -2.22
CA GLU A 222 -22.44 8.17 -3.16
C GLU A 222 -21.76 7.08 -3.98
N LEU A 223 -21.72 7.27 -5.31
CA LEU A 223 -21.11 6.29 -6.21
C LEU A 223 -19.62 6.14 -5.89
N PRO A 224 -19.16 4.93 -5.62
CA PRO A 224 -17.76 4.69 -5.27
C PRO A 224 -16.81 5.08 -6.40
N ILE A 225 -15.68 5.70 -6.03
CA ILE A 225 -14.59 6.06 -6.95
C ILE A 225 -13.39 5.19 -6.62
N GLY A 226 -13.35 4.02 -7.22
CA GLY A 226 -12.25 3.07 -7.16
C GLY A 226 -11.49 2.99 -8.48
N SER A 227 -10.55 2.08 -8.58
CA SER A 227 -9.71 1.85 -9.77
C SER A 227 -10.05 0.55 -10.49
N GLY A 228 -11.05 -0.19 -9.99
CA GLY A 228 -11.41 -1.52 -10.45
C GLY A 228 -12.03 -1.56 -11.85
N PRO A 229 -12.23 -2.76 -12.40
CA PRO A 229 -12.72 -2.96 -13.76
C PRO A 229 -14.18 -2.54 -13.99
N TYR A 230 -14.93 -2.31 -12.92
CA TYR A 230 -16.35 -1.92 -13.01
C TYR A 230 -16.64 -0.69 -12.16
N THR A 231 -17.68 0.05 -12.56
CA THR A 231 -18.32 1.11 -11.79
C THR A 231 -19.75 0.73 -11.47
N VAL A 232 -20.33 1.35 -10.44
CA VAL A 232 -21.77 1.23 -10.19
C VAL A 232 -22.51 2.07 -11.23
N GLU A 233 -23.31 1.43 -12.07
CA GLU A 233 -24.15 2.10 -13.06
C GLU A 233 -25.46 2.60 -12.45
N LYS A 234 -26.17 1.70 -11.76
CA LYS A 234 -27.44 1.99 -11.11
C LYS A 234 -27.72 1.02 -9.97
N PHE A 235 -28.54 1.45 -9.04
CA PHE A 235 -28.95 0.61 -7.92
C PHE A 235 -30.38 0.94 -7.47
N ASP A 236 -31.03 -0.06 -6.89
CA ASP A 236 -32.30 0.03 -6.17
C ASP A 236 -32.06 -0.62 -4.81
N LEU A 237 -32.04 0.19 -3.76
CA LEU A 237 -31.66 -0.26 -2.41
C LEU A 237 -32.49 -1.46 -1.97
N GLY A 238 -31.86 -2.43 -1.40
CA GLY A 238 -32.47 -3.68 -0.94
C GLY A 238 -32.84 -4.67 -2.03
N LYS A 239 -32.71 -4.32 -3.33
CA LYS A 239 -33.21 -5.14 -4.44
C LYS A 239 -32.16 -5.48 -5.48
N ARG A 240 -31.48 -4.48 -6.04
CA ARG A 240 -30.58 -4.69 -7.18
C ARG A 240 -29.48 -3.64 -7.25
N ILE A 241 -28.32 -4.07 -7.67
CA ILE A 241 -27.20 -3.21 -8.10
C ILE A 241 -26.73 -3.69 -9.47
N THR A 242 -26.40 -2.75 -10.35
CA THR A 242 -25.83 -3.03 -11.67
C THR A 242 -24.44 -2.41 -11.74
N TYR A 243 -23.48 -3.21 -12.15
CA TYR A 243 -22.12 -2.78 -12.41
C TYR A 243 -21.89 -2.69 -13.92
N LEU A 244 -21.28 -1.61 -14.36
CA LEU A 244 -20.89 -1.40 -15.75
C LEU A 244 -19.38 -1.59 -15.90
N ARG A 245 -18.98 -2.47 -16.81
CA ARG A 245 -17.55 -2.66 -17.12
C ARG A 245 -16.96 -1.38 -17.72
N GLN A 246 -15.81 -0.98 -17.23
CA GLN A 246 -15.07 0.16 -17.77
C GLN A 246 -14.39 -0.27 -19.09
N PRO A 247 -14.71 0.39 -20.24
CA PRO A 247 -14.12 0.03 -21.53
C PRO A 247 -12.60 0.24 -21.53
N ASP A 248 -12.13 1.31 -20.87
CA ASP A 248 -10.73 1.73 -20.81
C ASP A 248 -10.09 1.38 -19.47
N TYR A 249 -10.46 0.23 -18.90
CA TYR A 249 -9.89 -0.22 -17.65
C TYR A 249 -8.36 -0.30 -17.74
N TRP A 250 -7.69 0.46 -16.88
CA TRP A 250 -6.23 0.70 -16.94
C TRP A 250 -5.39 -0.58 -16.82
N ALA A 251 -5.88 -1.60 -16.08
CA ALA A 251 -5.15 -2.84 -15.83
C ALA A 251 -5.60 -4.01 -16.74
N ALA A 252 -6.40 -3.77 -17.79
CA ALA A 252 -6.93 -4.83 -18.66
C ALA A 252 -5.83 -5.73 -19.26
N GLN A 253 -4.65 -5.19 -19.53
CA GLN A 253 -3.50 -5.91 -20.08
C GLN A 253 -2.44 -6.26 -19.01
N LYS A 254 -2.69 -5.95 -17.73
CA LYS A 254 -1.76 -6.27 -16.66
C LYS A 254 -1.81 -7.78 -16.37
N PRO A 255 -0.67 -8.49 -16.27
CA PRO A 255 -0.67 -9.95 -16.12
C PRO A 255 -1.54 -10.46 -14.98
N SER A 256 -1.60 -9.73 -13.86
CA SER A 256 -2.43 -10.07 -12.70
C SER A 256 -3.94 -9.86 -12.94
N ARG A 257 -4.36 -9.25 -14.07
CA ARG A 257 -5.76 -8.98 -14.44
C ARG A 257 -6.14 -9.44 -15.85
N ALA A 258 -5.16 -9.68 -16.69
CA ALA A 258 -5.40 -10.03 -18.08
C ALA A 258 -6.34 -11.23 -18.20
N GLY A 259 -7.39 -11.07 -19.00
CA GLY A 259 -8.39 -12.11 -19.30
C GLY A 259 -9.42 -12.38 -18.19
N GLN A 260 -9.44 -11.59 -17.12
CA GLN A 260 -10.40 -11.81 -16.00
C GLN A 260 -11.70 -10.98 -16.14
N PHE A 261 -11.67 -9.87 -16.88
CA PHE A 261 -12.82 -8.95 -16.99
C PHE A 261 -13.07 -8.46 -18.41
#